data_48804aba1757ab1c473853c9f1d1d2c4
#
_entry.id   48804aba1757ab1c473853c9f1d1d2c4
#
_cell.length_a   1.000
_cell.length_b   1.000
_cell.length_c   1.000
_cell.angle_alpha   90.00
_cell.angle_beta   90.00
_cell.angle_gamma   90.00
#
_symmetry.space_group_name_H-M   'P 1'
#
loop_
_entity.id
_entity.type
_entity.pdbx_description
1 polymer ?
#
loop_
_entity_poly.entity_id
_entity_poly.type
_entity_poly.pdbx_seq_one_letter_code
_entity_poly.pdbx_strand_id
1 'polypeptide(L)'
;MPNPYPPLQAPPRLLFGPGPSLVAPRVYAAMTQNVVGHLDPFFFEVADQVRSLIGYAFSTANPFNLAISGTGSAGMEAAVANFAEPGRKFALLSNGFFADRIGEMARRQGAEVVRLAKEWGKPFDPQEAREFIRRQQPHMVAFVQAETSTGMYNQAKPICEAAHEAGALVIADCVTSLGGMPVLVDENGIDIAYSCTQKGLGCPPGLAPLTVSPRALERLKGRAAPVQSWYLDLALLDTYYTGHKYHHTASATLFYALREALAMVAEEGLERRWERHRRNHLAFVAGIEAMGLEMLVAGGDRLWTLNTPCVPAGVDDAKVRQYLLDRRGIEIAGGFGPLAGKIFRIGLMGYGSTGENVMLVLEALGAALRDQGYQAAGDGRAAAEKALAAAV
;
A
#
# COMPACT_ATOMS: atom_id res chain seq x y z
N MET A 1 -3.72 -11.79 43.58
CA MET A 1 -2.41 -12.20 43.01
C MET A 1 -1.70 -10.94 42.60
N PRO A 2 -0.37 -10.79 42.84
CA PRO A 2 0.37 -9.64 42.30
C PRO A 2 0.25 -9.65 40.77
N ASN A 3 0.08 -8.48 40.16
CA ASN A 3 0.02 -8.38 38.69
C ASN A 3 1.36 -8.86 38.11
N PRO A 4 1.42 -9.97 37.35
CA PRO A 4 2.66 -10.51 36.80
C PRO A 4 3.19 -9.70 35.61
N TYR A 5 2.41 -8.73 35.10
CA TYR A 5 2.75 -7.94 33.93
C TYR A 5 3.07 -6.49 34.33
N PRO A 6 4.31 -6.02 34.15
CA PRO A 6 4.63 -4.60 34.31
C PRO A 6 3.90 -3.73 33.29
N PRO A 7 3.81 -2.43 33.49
CA PRO A 7 3.30 -1.52 32.48
C PRO A 7 4.01 -1.72 31.12
N LEU A 8 3.22 -1.73 30.04
CA LEU A 8 3.77 -1.93 28.69
C LEU A 8 4.75 -0.81 28.32
N GLN A 9 5.96 -1.20 27.91
CA GLN A 9 6.97 -0.31 27.37
C GLN A 9 7.45 -0.85 26.02
N ALA A 10 6.93 -0.29 24.92
CA ALA A 10 7.38 -0.66 23.60
C ALA A 10 8.79 -0.08 23.34
N PRO A 11 9.74 -0.87 22.81
CA PRO A 11 11.06 -0.35 22.45
C PRO A 11 10.93 0.67 21.30
N PRO A 12 11.76 1.73 21.29
CA PRO A 12 11.82 2.64 20.16
C PRO A 12 12.34 1.89 18.92
N ARG A 13 11.62 2.02 17.79
CA ARG A 13 12.00 1.42 16.50
C ARG A 13 11.82 2.41 15.38
N LEU A 14 12.75 2.38 14.43
CA LEU A 14 12.66 3.09 13.17
C LEU A 14 12.13 2.12 12.11
N LEU A 15 10.89 2.33 11.70
CA LEU A 15 10.17 1.43 10.81
C LEU A 15 10.45 1.77 9.35
N PHE A 16 11.49 1.17 8.79
CA PHE A 16 11.87 1.28 7.38
C PHE A 16 11.67 -0.03 6.62
N GLY A 17 10.76 -0.88 7.11
CA GLY A 17 10.27 -2.05 6.39
C GLY A 17 9.17 -1.70 5.38
N PRO A 18 8.59 -2.72 4.73
CA PRO A 18 7.49 -2.53 3.78
C PRO A 18 6.16 -2.15 4.43
N GLY A 19 6.18 -1.77 5.69
CA GLY A 19 5.08 -1.40 6.57
C GLY A 19 4.87 -2.42 7.71
N PRO A 20 4.42 -1.93 8.88
CA PRO A 20 3.96 -0.56 9.13
C PRO A 20 5.07 0.48 8.99
N SER A 21 4.66 1.72 8.66
CA SER A 21 5.55 2.88 8.52
C SER A 21 5.58 3.72 9.80
N LEU A 22 6.51 4.67 9.87
CA LEU A 22 6.58 5.64 10.97
C LEU A 22 5.28 6.46 11.04
N VAL A 23 4.82 6.70 12.26
CA VAL A 23 3.61 7.47 12.57
C VAL A 23 4.00 8.80 13.18
N ALA A 24 3.41 9.89 12.69
CA ALA A 24 3.67 11.23 13.21
C ALA A 24 3.13 11.40 14.64
N PRO A 25 3.82 12.17 15.51
CA PRO A 25 3.35 12.44 16.88
C PRO A 25 1.92 12.99 16.95
N ARG A 26 1.52 13.83 15.99
CA ARG A 26 0.16 14.37 15.86
C ARG A 26 -0.89 13.28 15.68
N VAL A 27 -0.59 12.22 14.94
CA VAL A 27 -1.49 11.08 14.74
C VAL A 27 -1.64 10.26 16.03
N TYR A 28 -0.54 10.05 16.76
CA TYR A 28 -0.62 9.41 18.10
C TYR A 28 -1.42 10.25 19.09
N ALA A 29 -1.25 11.58 19.08
CA ALA A 29 -2.02 12.47 19.94
C ALA A 29 -3.52 12.39 19.68
N ALA A 30 -3.94 12.19 18.42
CA ALA A 30 -5.35 11.97 18.09
C ALA A 30 -5.90 10.68 18.70
N MET A 31 -5.12 9.62 18.80
CA MET A 31 -5.53 8.35 19.40
C MET A 31 -5.75 8.43 20.91
N THR A 32 -5.24 9.44 21.58
CA THR A 32 -5.38 9.64 23.03
C THR A 32 -6.59 10.50 23.41
N GLN A 33 -7.40 10.92 22.43
CA GLN A 33 -8.64 11.64 22.67
C GLN A 33 -9.71 10.73 23.31
N ASN A 34 -10.69 11.33 23.96
CA ASN A 34 -11.79 10.59 24.57
C ASN A 34 -12.52 9.73 23.53
N VAL A 35 -12.78 8.48 23.88
CA VAL A 35 -13.58 7.59 23.05
C VAL A 35 -15.04 8.01 23.12
N VAL A 36 -15.68 8.20 21.97
CA VAL A 36 -17.14 8.37 21.85
C VAL A 36 -17.77 7.09 21.30
N GLY A 37 -19.07 6.95 21.45
CA GLY A 37 -19.82 5.82 20.90
C GLY A 37 -19.78 5.83 19.36
N HIS A 38 -19.82 4.66 18.74
CA HIS A 38 -19.79 4.48 17.27
C HIS A 38 -21.10 4.95 16.57
N LEU A 39 -22.10 5.38 17.30
CA LEU A 39 -23.32 6.05 16.81
C LEU A 39 -23.42 7.50 17.31
N ASP A 40 -22.39 8.01 17.96
CA ASP A 40 -22.33 9.40 18.40
C ASP A 40 -22.28 10.35 17.19
N PRO A 41 -23.02 11.48 17.19
CA PRO A 41 -22.95 12.46 16.11
C PRO A 41 -21.53 12.95 15.80
N PHE A 42 -20.68 13.13 16.80
CA PHE A 42 -19.28 13.51 16.61
C PHE A 42 -18.49 12.42 15.87
N PHE A 43 -18.75 11.13 16.15
CA PHE A 43 -18.11 10.05 15.40
C PHE A 43 -18.47 10.11 13.92
N PHE A 44 -19.74 10.35 13.59
CA PHE A 44 -20.16 10.47 12.19
C PHE A 44 -19.58 11.71 11.52
N GLU A 45 -19.45 12.83 12.22
CA GLU A 45 -18.74 14.01 11.71
C GLU A 45 -17.29 13.68 11.35
N VAL A 46 -16.56 12.96 12.21
CA VAL A 46 -15.20 12.50 11.93
C VAL A 46 -15.17 11.50 10.76
N ALA A 47 -16.12 10.58 10.71
CA ALA A 47 -16.22 9.60 9.62
C ALA A 47 -16.48 10.28 8.27
N ASP A 48 -17.31 11.31 8.19
CA ASP A 48 -17.57 12.09 6.98
C ASP A 48 -16.33 12.87 6.53
N GLN A 49 -15.58 13.46 7.46
CA GLN A 49 -14.29 14.08 7.16
C GLN A 49 -13.31 13.04 6.60
N VAL A 50 -13.22 11.86 7.20
CA VAL A 50 -12.38 10.76 6.71
C VAL A 50 -12.78 10.34 5.31
N ARG A 51 -14.07 10.19 5.01
CA ARG A 51 -14.58 9.82 3.68
C ARG A 51 -14.20 10.86 2.62
N SER A 52 -14.38 12.14 2.92
CA SER A 52 -13.97 13.24 2.04
C SER A 52 -12.47 13.22 1.77
N LEU A 53 -11.65 13.07 2.81
CA LEU A 53 -10.19 13.03 2.71
C LEU A 53 -9.68 11.76 2.01
N ILE A 54 -10.38 10.64 2.11
CA ILE A 54 -10.10 9.43 1.31
C ILE A 54 -10.27 9.73 -0.18
N GLY A 55 -11.39 10.37 -0.57
CA GLY A 55 -11.61 10.80 -1.96
C GLY A 55 -10.49 11.70 -2.46
N TYR A 56 -10.07 12.69 -1.65
CA TYR A 56 -8.93 13.53 -1.96
C TYR A 56 -7.64 12.72 -2.16
N ALA A 57 -7.30 11.82 -1.24
CA ALA A 57 -6.07 11.03 -1.30
C ALA A 57 -6.02 10.09 -2.52
N PHE A 58 -7.16 9.57 -2.97
CA PHE A 58 -7.29 8.77 -4.19
C PHE A 58 -7.38 9.62 -5.47
N SER A 59 -7.47 10.94 -5.36
CA SER A 59 -7.71 11.86 -6.49
C SER A 59 -8.97 11.47 -7.28
N THR A 60 -10.11 11.42 -6.58
CA THR A 60 -11.38 10.99 -7.15
C THR A 60 -12.56 11.83 -6.68
N ALA A 61 -13.52 12.03 -7.58
CA ALA A 61 -14.85 12.56 -7.29
C ALA A 61 -15.88 11.46 -6.94
N ASN A 62 -15.47 10.21 -6.79
CA ASN A 62 -16.35 9.12 -6.42
C ASN A 62 -17.15 9.45 -5.15
N PRO A 63 -18.48 9.25 -5.13
CA PRO A 63 -19.30 9.53 -3.96
C PRO A 63 -19.12 8.47 -2.85
N PHE A 64 -18.62 7.31 -3.21
CA PHE A 64 -18.48 6.17 -2.30
C PHE A 64 -17.03 6.00 -1.86
N ASN A 65 -16.72 6.57 -0.70
CA ASN A 65 -15.44 6.44 -0.03
C ASN A 65 -15.64 5.94 1.39
N LEU A 66 -14.97 4.88 1.79
CA LEU A 66 -15.08 4.27 3.12
C LEU A 66 -13.71 3.95 3.70
N ALA A 67 -13.66 3.83 5.05
CA ALA A 67 -12.57 3.19 5.77
C ALA A 67 -13.09 1.85 6.34
N ILE A 68 -12.70 0.75 5.72
CA ILE A 68 -13.07 -0.60 6.18
C ILE A 68 -12.39 -0.88 7.51
N SER A 69 -13.15 -1.36 8.50
CA SER A 69 -12.60 -1.81 9.78
C SER A 69 -11.79 -3.08 9.59
N GLY A 70 -10.46 -2.93 9.60
CA GLY A 70 -9.50 -3.99 9.34
C GLY A 70 -8.26 -3.46 8.63
N THR A 71 -7.27 -4.33 8.42
CA THR A 71 -6.04 -3.96 7.72
C THR A 71 -6.23 -3.94 6.20
N GLY A 72 -5.18 -3.64 5.43
CA GLY A 72 -5.24 -3.66 3.96
C GLY A 72 -5.78 -4.97 3.37
N SER A 73 -5.56 -6.11 4.03
CA SER A 73 -6.16 -7.39 3.60
C SER A 73 -7.68 -7.39 3.73
N ALA A 74 -8.25 -6.67 4.71
CA ALA A 74 -9.71 -6.51 4.80
C ALA A 74 -10.26 -5.63 3.67
N GLY A 75 -9.53 -4.59 3.26
CA GLY A 75 -9.87 -3.79 2.07
C GLY A 75 -9.82 -4.61 0.77
N MET A 76 -8.76 -5.43 0.63
CA MET A 76 -8.63 -6.38 -0.49
C MET A 76 -9.82 -7.35 -0.53
N GLU A 77 -10.14 -7.98 0.61
CA GLU A 77 -11.23 -8.94 0.70
C GLU A 77 -12.60 -8.27 0.50
N ALA A 78 -12.81 -7.05 1.01
CA ALA A 78 -14.03 -6.27 0.75
C ALA A 78 -14.18 -6.00 -0.76
N ALA A 79 -13.13 -5.54 -1.44
CA ALA A 79 -13.18 -5.34 -2.89
C ALA A 79 -13.51 -6.64 -3.63
N VAL A 80 -12.83 -7.74 -3.29
CA VAL A 80 -13.04 -9.02 -3.98
C VAL A 80 -14.40 -9.62 -3.67
N ALA A 81 -14.84 -9.65 -2.41
CA ALA A 81 -16.11 -10.26 -2.00
C ALA A 81 -17.33 -9.58 -2.62
N ASN A 82 -17.26 -8.26 -2.82
CA ASN A 82 -18.36 -7.49 -3.39
C ASN A 82 -18.42 -7.58 -4.92
N PHE A 83 -17.33 -7.86 -5.62
CA PHE A 83 -17.26 -7.76 -7.08
C PHE A 83 -16.86 -9.05 -7.79
N ALA A 84 -16.26 -10.04 -7.11
CA ALA A 84 -16.10 -11.38 -7.65
C ALA A 84 -17.41 -12.17 -7.50
N GLU A 85 -17.87 -12.75 -8.59
CA GLU A 85 -19.14 -13.49 -8.64
C GLU A 85 -18.90 -14.96 -9.02
N PRO A 86 -19.64 -15.91 -8.43
CA PRO A 86 -19.52 -17.33 -8.76
C PRO A 86 -19.71 -17.59 -10.26
N GLY A 87 -18.81 -18.38 -10.85
CA GLY A 87 -18.85 -18.76 -12.25
C GLY A 87 -18.53 -17.64 -13.26
N ARG A 88 -18.27 -16.41 -12.79
CA ARG A 88 -17.86 -15.30 -13.66
C ARG A 88 -16.33 -15.24 -13.76
N LYS A 89 -15.83 -14.90 -14.96
CA LYS A 89 -14.38 -14.77 -15.18
C LYS A 89 -13.80 -13.56 -14.46
N PHE A 90 -12.76 -13.81 -13.69
CA PHE A 90 -11.98 -12.82 -12.97
C PHE A 90 -10.54 -12.86 -13.53
N ALA A 91 -10.15 -11.87 -14.32
CA ALA A 91 -8.81 -11.76 -14.89
C ALA A 91 -7.86 -11.14 -13.86
N LEU A 92 -6.81 -11.87 -13.53
CA LEU A 92 -5.76 -11.44 -12.61
C LEU A 92 -4.46 -11.17 -13.38
N LEU A 93 -3.94 -9.95 -13.27
CA LEU A 93 -2.57 -9.63 -13.70
C LEU A 93 -1.66 -9.78 -12.49
N SER A 94 -0.72 -10.74 -12.54
CA SER A 94 0.10 -11.11 -11.39
C SER A 94 1.59 -11.09 -11.70
N ASN A 95 2.32 -10.22 -10.98
CA ASN A 95 3.78 -10.13 -10.98
C ASN A 95 4.38 -10.05 -9.57
N GLY A 96 3.65 -10.56 -8.54
CA GLY A 96 4.09 -10.59 -7.16
C GLY A 96 3.09 -11.28 -6.22
N PHE A 97 3.46 -11.32 -4.95
CA PHE A 97 2.74 -12.05 -3.90
C PHE A 97 1.33 -11.53 -3.63
N PHE A 98 1.14 -10.18 -3.66
CA PHE A 98 -0.14 -9.60 -3.29
C PHE A 98 -1.18 -9.77 -4.40
N ALA A 99 -0.75 -9.79 -5.67
CA ALA A 99 -1.62 -10.17 -6.77
C ALA A 99 -2.11 -11.63 -6.63
N ASP A 100 -1.23 -12.55 -6.28
CA ASP A 100 -1.61 -13.95 -6.05
C ASP A 100 -2.65 -14.10 -4.94
N ARG A 101 -2.56 -13.29 -3.89
CA ARG A 101 -3.55 -13.25 -2.80
C ARG A 101 -4.93 -12.78 -3.29
N ILE A 102 -5.00 -11.77 -4.15
CA ILE A 102 -6.27 -11.34 -4.79
C ILE A 102 -6.91 -12.52 -5.53
N GLY A 103 -6.11 -13.24 -6.33
CA GLY A 103 -6.59 -14.42 -7.06
C GLY A 103 -7.13 -15.52 -6.17
N GLU A 104 -6.46 -15.79 -5.04
CA GLU A 104 -6.93 -16.78 -4.06
C GLU A 104 -8.26 -16.34 -3.42
N MET A 105 -8.42 -15.07 -3.05
CA MET A 105 -9.68 -14.55 -2.54
C MET A 105 -10.80 -14.65 -3.59
N ALA A 106 -10.55 -14.28 -4.86
CA ALA A 106 -11.53 -14.39 -5.93
C ALA A 106 -11.97 -15.84 -6.18
N ARG A 107 -11.04 -16.79 -6.15
CA ARG A 107 -11.34 -18.21 -6.26
C ARG A 107 -12.23 -18.71 -5.11
N ARG A 108 -11.99 -18.24 -3.88
CA ARG A 108 -12.83 -18.56 -2.71
C ARG A 108 -14.24 -18.00 -2.82
N GLN A 109 -14.43 -16.89 -3.53
CA GLN A 109 -15.76 -16.36 -3.87
C GLN A 109 -16.44 -17.15 -5.02
N GLY A 110 -15.80 -18.20 -5.55
CA GLY A 110 -16.35 -19.03 -6.64
C GLY A 110 -16.12 -18.46 -8.04
N ALA A 111 -15.34 -17.40 -8.19
CA ALA A 111 -15.01 -16.86 -9.51
C ALA A 111 -14.08 -17.78 -10.30
N GLU A 112 -14.22 -17.77 -11.64
CA GLU A 112 -13.29 -18.41 -12.57
C GLU A 112 -12.07 -17.50 -12.76
N VAL A 113 -10.98 -17.77 -12.00
CA VAL A 113 -9.77 -16.95 -12.07
C VAL A 113 -8.92 -17.35 -13.27
N VAL A 114 -8.80 -16.44 -14.26
CA VAL A 114 -7.88 -16.54 -15.39
C VAL A 114 -6.69 -15.59 -15.14
N ARG A 115 -5.47 -16.03 -15.47
CA ARG A 115 -4.26 -15.35 -14.99
C ARG A 115 -3.31 -15.01 -16.14
N LEU A 116 -2.84 -13.75 -16.17
CA LEU A 116 -1.64 -13.32 -16.87
C LEU A 116 -0.52 -13.18 -15.83
N ALA A 117 0.43 -14.13 -15.84
CA ALA A 117 1.54 -14.12 -14.88
C ALA A 117 2.83 -13.59 -15.54
N LYS A 118 3.55 -12.77 -14.81
CA LYS A 118 4.92 -12.33 -15.13
C LYS A 118 5.89 -12.79 -14.04
N GLU A 119 7.15 -12.83 -14.38
CA GLU A 119 8.21 -12.96 -13.38
C GLU A 119 8.12 -11.79 -12.38
N TRP A 120 8.35 -12.11 -11.10
CA TRP A 120 8.28 -11.12 -10.04
C TRP A 120 9.30 -9.99 -10.25
N GLY A 121 8.82 -8.74 -10.19
CA GLY A 121 9.63 -7.55 -10.46
C GLY A 121 9.73 -7.15 -11.95
N LYS A 122 8.95 -7.80 -12.83
CA LYS A 122 8.83 -7.41 -14.24
C LYS A 122 7.48 -6.75 -14.52
N PRO A 123 7.43 -5.66 -15.31
CA PRO A 123 6.19 -4.98 -15.66
C PRO A 123 5.32 -5.81 -16.61
N PHE A 124 4.04 -5.47 -16.68
CA PHE A 124 3.17 -5.94 -17.75
C PHE A 124 3.41 -5.10 -19.01
N ASP A 125 3.57 -5.77 -20.15
CA ASP A 125 3.47 -5.10 -21.44
C ASP A 125 2.01 -4.69 -21.68
N PRO A 126 1.72 -3.41 -21.99
CA PRO A 126 0.36 -2.94 -22.19
C PRO A 126 -0.41 -3.67 -23.31
N GLN A 127 0.28 -4.03 -24.40
CA GLN A 127 -0.33 -4.75 -25.52
C GLN A 127 -0.66 -6.19 -25.15
N GLU A 128 0.24 -6.87 -24.45
CA GLU A 128 0.00 -8.22 -23.94
C GLU A 128 -1.17 -8.26 -22.95
N ALA A 129 -1.23 -7.28 -22.04
CA ALA A 129 -2.36 -7.16 -21.09
C ALA A 129 -3.68 -6.93 -21.85
N ARG A 130 -3.72 -6.05 -22.84
CA ARG A 130 -4.89 -5.79 -23.70
C ARG A 130 -5.35 -7.05 -24.44
N GLU A 131 -4.43 -7.76 -25.09
CA GLU A 131 -4.72 -9.00 -25.83
C GLU A 131 -5.25 -10.11 -24.90
N PHE A 132 -4.65 -10.25 -23.71
CA PHE A 132 -5.12 -11.19 -22.70
C PHE A 132 -6.56 -10.86 -22.25
N ILE A 133 -6.84 -9.61 -21.86
CA ILE A 133 -8.16 -9.17 -21.42
C ILE A 133 -9.21 -9.36 -22.53
N ARG A 134 -8.87 -8.93 -23.75
CA ARG A 134 -9.76 -9.09 -24.92
C ARG A 134 -10.09 -10.55 -25.19
N ARG A 135 -9.09 -11.46 -25.12
CA ARG A 135 -9.31 -12.90 -25.33
C ARG A 135 -10.15 -13.54 -24.23
N GLN A 136 -9.97 -13.13 -22.99
CA GLN A 136 -10.67 -13.73 -21.86
C GLN A 136 -12.09 -13.21 -21.67
N GLN A 137 -12.40 -11.99 -22.13
CA GLN A 137 -13.71 -11.34 -21.91
C GLN A 137 -14.16 -11.43 -20.45
N PRO A 138 -13.35 -10.93 -19.50
CA PRO A 138 -13.62 -11.10 -18.07
C PRO A 138 -14.75 -10.20 -17.61
N HIS A 139 -15.36 -10.56 -16.47
CA HIS A 139 -16.27 -9.72 -15.73
C HIS A 139 -15.52 -8.68 -14.86
N MET A 140 -14.38 -9.07 -14.33
CA MET A 140 -13.50 -8.26 -13.51
C MET A 140 -12.04 -8.40 -13.98
N VAL A 141 -11.29 -7.31 -13.89
CA VAL A 141 -9.83 -7.30 -13.99
C VAL A 141 -9.28 -6.83 -12.65
N ALA A 142 -8.26 -7.51 -12.14
CA ALA A 142 -7.56 -7.08 -10.93
C ALA A 142 -6.06 -7.06 -11.13
N PHE A 143 -5.40 -6.07 -10.53
CA PHE A 143 -3.95 -5.95 -10.50
C PHE A 143 -3.49 -5.21 -9.25
N VAL A 144 -2.19 -5.31 -8.95
CA VAL A 144 -1.55 -4.54 -7.88
C VAL A 144 -0.80 -3.37 -8.54
N GLN A 145 -1.22 -2.14 -8.28
CA GLN A 145 -0.54 -0.94 -8.79
C GLN A 145 0.87 -0.82 -8.17
N ALA A 146 0.98 -1.12 -6.89
CA ALA A 146 2.20 -0.99 -6.11
C ALA A 146 2.55 -2.31 -5.40
N GLU A 147 3.25 -3.21 -6.09
CA GLU A 147 3.54 -4.56 -5.60
C GLU A 147 4.66 -4.54 -4.53
N THR A 148 4.26 -4.66 -3.28
CA THR A 148 5.14 -4.55 -2.11
C THR A 148 6.16 -5.70 -2.00
N SER A 149 5.89 -6.85 -2.61
CA SER A 149 6.80 -7.99 -2.57
C SER A 149 8.04 -7.79 -3.44
N THR A 150 7.95 -6.91 -4.45
CA THR A 150 9.00 -6.72 -5.46
C THR A 150 9.49 -5.27 -5.57
N GLY A 151 8.73 -4.28 -5.08
CA GLY A 151 8.99 -2.86 -5.33
C GLY A 151 8.58 -2.41 -6.73
N MET A 152 7.71 -3.18 -7.40
CA MET A 152 7.23 -2.93 -8.76
C MET A 152 6.04 -1.98 -8.78
N TYR A 153 6.05 -0.99 -9.69
CA TYR A 153 4.92 -0.14 -10.03
C TYR A 153 4.31 -0.56 -11.36
N ASN A 154 3.02 -0.85 -11.37
CA ASN A 154 2.28 -1.17 -12.58
C ASN A 154 1.40 0.02 -13.00
N GLN A 155 1.55 0.47 -14.25
CA GLN A 155 0.75 1.56 -14.80
C GLN A 155 -0.71 1.14 -14.91
N ALA A 156 -1.61 1.90 -14.26
CA ALA A 156 -3.02 1.56 -14.20
C ALA A 156 -3.78 1.85 -15.51
N LYS A 157 -3.52 2.99 -16.14
CA LYS A 157 -4.32 3.50 -17.26
C LYS A 157 -4.46 2.51 -18.43
N PRO A 158 -3.37 1.90 -18.96
CA PRO A 158 -3.51 0.94 -20.07
C PRO A 158 -4.33 -0.32 -19.70
N ILE A 159 -4.22 -0.77 -18.45
CA ILE A 159 -4.97 -1.92 -17.94
C ILE A 159 -6.46 -1.58 -17.82
N CYS A 160 -6.78 -0.40 -17.26
CA CYS A 160 -8.15 0.07 -17.11
C CYS A 160 -8.84 0.29 -18.46
N GLU A 161 -8.17 0.93 -19.42
CA GLU A 161 -8.68 1.11 -20.79
C GLU A 161 -9.01 -0.23 -21.44
N ALA A 162 -8.09 -1.20 -21.38
CA ALA A 162 -8.31 -2.53 -21.94
C ALA A 162 -9.47 -3.27 -21.26
N ALA A 163 -9.61 -3.14 -19.94
CA ALA A 163 -10.70 -3.73 -19.18
C ALA A 163 -12.05 -3.11 -19.56
N HIS A 164 -12.12 -1.79 -19.69
CA HIS A 164 -13.33 -1.08 -20.06
C HIS A 164 -13.77 -1.38 -21.50
N GLU A 165 -12.84 -1.51 -22.44
CA GLU A 165 -13.13 -1.97 -23.82
C GLU A 165 -13.77 -3.36 -23.83
N ALA A 166 -13.40 -4.24 -22.89
CA ALA A 166 -13.99 -5.57 -22.71
C ALA A 166 -15.27 -5.57 -21.83
N GLY A 167 -15.75 -4.41 -21.37
CA GLY A 167 -16.93 -4.30 -20.48
C GLY A 167 -16.65 -4.74 -19.04
N ALA A 168 -15.41 -5.00 -18.65
CA ALA A 168 -15.03 -5.38 -17.29
C ALA A 168 -14.92 -4.18 -16.35
N LEU A 169 -15.06 -4.41 -15.04
CA LEU A 169 -14.65 -3.49 -13.98
C LEU A 169 -13.21 -3.78 -13.55
N VAL A 170 -12.58 -2.80 -12.91
CA VAL A 170 -11.18 -2.90 -12.47
C VAL A 170 -11.05 -2.75 -10.97
N ILE A 171 -10.38 -3.71 -10.32
CA ILE A 171 -9.90 -3.61 -8.94
C ILE A 171 -8.39 -3.31 -8.98
N ALA A 172 -7.98 -2.21 -8.35
CA ALA A 172 -6.58 -1.85 -8.16
C ALA A 172 -6.19 -1.90 -6.69
N ASP A 173 -5.15 -2.68 -6.37
CA ASP A 173 -4.48 -2.63 -5.07
C ASP A 173 -3.53 -1.43 -5.05
N CYS A 174 -3.89 -0.42 -4.27
CA CYS A 174 -3.10 0.80 -4.07
C CYS A 174 -2.49 0.88 -2.65
N VAL A 175 -2.30 -0.28 -2.01
CA VAL A 175 -1.82 -0.36 -0.62
C VAL A 175 -0.49 0.37 -0.44
N THR A 176 0.43 0.24 -1.36
CA THR A 176 1.77 0.82 -1.20
C THR A 176 1.99 2.10 -2.03
N SER A 177 1.05 2.46 -2.92
CA SER A 177 1.10 3.73 -3.67
C SER A 177 0.39 4.88 -2.96
N LEU A 178 -0.78 4.64 -2.33
CA LEU A 178 -1.60 5.71 -1.76
C LEU A 178 -0.84 6.56 -0.75
N GLY A 179 -0.87 7.88 -0.94
CA GLY A 179 -0.19 8.84 -0.08
C GLY A 179 1.32 8.98 -0.31
N GLY A 180 1.92 8.22 -1.23
CA GLY A 180 3.34 8.34 -1.56
C GLY A 180 3.64 8.38 -3.05
N MET A 181 2.67 7.96 -3.88
CA MET A 181 2.73 8.01 -5.35
C MET A 181 1.37 8.39 -5.93
N PRO A 182 1.31 8.90 -7.17
CA PRO A 182 0.06 9.17 -7.85
C PRO A 182 -0.78 7.90 -8.03
N VAL A 183 -1.99 7.86 -7.47
CA VAL A 183 -2.98 6.81 -7.75
C VAL A 183 -3.90 7.25 -8.87
N LEU A 184 -4.42 8.50 -8.78
CA LEU A 184 -5.20 9.18 -9.82
C LEU A 184 -6.39 8.32 -10.31
N VAL A 185 -7.28 7.93 -9.39
CA VAL A 185 -8.36 6.97 -9.66
C VAL A 185 -9.19 7.38 -10.86
N ASP A 186 -9.63 8.63 -10.94
CA ASP A 186 -10.49 9.11 -12.02
C ASP A 186 -9.73 9.17 -13.35
N GLU A 187 -8.50 9.70 -13.35
CA GLU A 187 -7.68 9.82 -14.57
C GLU A 187 -7.31 8.46 -15.16
N ASN A 188 -7.03 7.49 -14.29
CA ASN A 188 -6.68 6.14 -14.69
C ASN A 188 -7.90 5.25 -14.99
N GLY A 189 -9.11 5.68 -14.62
CA GLY A 189 -10.33 4.90 -14.82
C GLY A 189 -10.42 3.68 -13.89
N ILE A 190 -9.91 3.76 -12.66
CA ILE A 190 -10.00 2.66 -11.69
C ILE A 190 -11.42 2.61 -11.12
N ASP A 191 -12.08 1.46 -11.19
CA ASP A 191 -13.45 1.31 -10.68
C ASP A 191 -13.51 1.07 -9.17
N ILE A 192 -12.60 0.25 -8.65
CA ILE A 192 -12.47 -0.04 -7.22
C ILE A 192 -10.99 0.06 -6.84
N ALA A 193 -10.67 0.96 -5.93
CA ALA A 193 -9.33 1.05 -5.35
C ALA A 193 -9.39 0.87 -3.85
N TYR A 194 -8.44 0.14 -3.29
CA TYR A 194 -8.26 0.02 -1.85
C TYR A 194 -6.81 0.24 -1.44
N SER A 195 -6.64 0.61 -0.17
CA SER A 195 -5.33 0.81 0.44
C SER A 195 -5.33 0.36 1.91
N CYS A 196 -4.38 0.85 2.68
CA CYS A 196 -4.32 0.67 4.12
C CYS A 196 -3.70 1.88 4.81
N THR A 197 -3.89 1.97 6.11
CA THR A 197 -3.43 3.12 6.90
C THR A 197 -1.92 3.10 7.18
N GLN A 198 -1.31 1.92 7.29
CA GLN A 198 0.06 1.71 7.79
C GLN A 198 1.18 1.81 6.74
N LYS A 199 0.91 2.43 5.59
CA LYS A 199 1.89 2.65 4.51
C LYS A 199 2.12 4.14 4.27
N GLY A 200 1.91 4.61 3.04
CA GLY A 200 2.12 6.00 2.64
C GLY A 200 1.30 7.03 3.41
N LEU A 201 0.20 6.64 4.05
CA LEU A 201 -0.59 7.54 4.91
C LEU A 201 0.08 7.82 6.26
N GLY A 202 0.99 6.95 6.75
CA GLY A 202 1.69 7.17 8.02
C GLY A 202 0.79 7.10 9.25
N CYS A 203 -0.16 6.17 9.27
CA CYS A 203 -1.12 5.97 10.35
C CYS A 203 -0.99 4.53 10.90
N PRO A 204 -1.34 4.24 12.15
CA PRO A 204 -1.34 2.88 12.65
C PRO A 204 -2.20 1.93 11.83
N PRO A 205 -1.88 0.61 11.77
CA PRO A 205 -2.69 -0.37 11.07
C PRO A 205 -4.04 -0.56 11.76
N GLY A 206 -5.08 -0.88 10.99
CA GLY A 206 -6.41 -1.22 11.52
C GLY A 206 -7.58 -0.68 10.71
N LEU A 207 -7.32 0.19 9.73
CA LEU A 207 -8.31 0.63 8.75
C LEU A 207 -7.78 0.47 7.32
N ALA A 208 -8.70 0.28 6.38
CA ALA A 208 -8.41 0.18 4.96
C ALA A 208 -9.27 1.17 4.16
N PRO A 209 -8.70 2.29 3.70
CA PRO A 209 -9.36 3.20 2.76
C PRO A 209 -9.76 2.48 1.48
N LEU A 210 -10.98 2.73 1.01
CA LEU A 210 -11.55 2.15 -0.20
C LEU A 210 -12.41 3.18 -0.92
N THR A 211 -12.37 3.19 -2.26
CA THR A 211 -13.23 4.00 -3.13
C THR A 211 -13.86 3.13 -4.21
N VAL A 212 -15.10 3.47 -4.60
CA VAL A 212 -15.87 2.73 -5.61
C VAL A 212 -16.50 3.70 -6.59
N SER A 213 -16.29 3.45 -7.89
CA SER A 213 -16.85 4.28 -8.96
C SER A 213 -18.39 4.14 -9.07
N PRO A 214 -19.08 5.14 -9.62
CA PRO A 214 -20.52 5.02 -9.89
C PRO A 214 -20.87 3.79 -10.73
N ARG A 215 -20.04 3.47 -11.72
CA ARG A 215 -20.22 2.28 -12.58
C ARG A 215 -20.12 0.97 -11.78
N ALA A 216 -19.19 0.88 -10.83
CA ALA A 216 -19.08 -0.28 -9.96
C ALA A 216 -20.23 -0.34 -8.94
N LEU A 217 -20.70 0.80 -8.43
CA LEU A 217 -21.89 0.84 -7.56
C LEU A 217 -23.15 0.33 -8.25
N GLU A 218 -23.36 0.68 -9.52
CA GLU A 218 -24.50 0.15 -10.30
C GLU A 218 -24.41 -1.38 -10.43
N ARG A 219 -23.19 -1.91 -10.66
CA ARG A 219 -22.98 -3.36 -10.69
C ARG A 219 -23.29 -4.01 -9.33
N LEU A 220 -22.86 -3.38 -8.23
CA LEU A 220 -23.11 -3.87 -6.87
C LEU A 220 -24.62 -3.91 -6.56
N LYS A 221 -25.38 -2.87 -6.92
CA LYS A 221 -26.84 -2.83 -6.75
C LYS A 221 -27.56 -3.89 -7.60
N GLY A 222 -27.03 -4.24 -8.76
CA GLY A 222 -27.58 -5.23 -9.67
C GLY A 222 -27.26 -6.69 -9.34
N ARG A 223 -26.59 -6.99 -8.21
CA ARG A 223 -26.26 -8.36 -7.81
C ARG A 223 -27.54 -9.19 -7.58
N ALA A 224 -27.57 -10.40 -8.15
CA ALA A 224 -28.68 -11.33 -7.97
C ALA A 224 -28.69 -12.00 -6.58
N ALA A 225 -27.55 -12.07 -5.91
CA ALA A 225 -27.40 -12.66 -4.59
C ALA A 225 -26.65 -11.71 -3.64
N PRO A 226 -26.95 -11.76 -2.34
CA PRO A 226 -26.21 -11.00 -1.34
C PRO A 226 -24.70 -11.32 -1.38
N VAL A 227 -23.87 -10.38 -0.96
CA VAL A 227 -22.45 -10.61 -0.71
C VAL A 227 -22.30 -11.66 0.38
N GLN A 228 -21.42 -12.64 0.19
CA GLN A 228 -21.25 -13.76 1.16
C GLN A 228 -20.74 -13.29 2.51
N SER A 229 -19.94 -12.23 2.54
CA SER A 229 -19.45 -11.62 3.78
C SER A 229 -20.39 -10.52 4.25
N TRP A 230 -21.22 -10.78 5.25
CA TRP A 230 -22.06 -9.75 5.85
C TRP A 230 -21.24 -8.56 6.39
N TYR A 231 -20.10 -8.84 7.03
CA TYR A 231 -19.26 -7.81 7.64
C TYR A 231 -18.59 -6.88 6.63
N LEU A 232 -18.24 -7.40 5.45
CA LEU A 232 -17.58 -6.66 4.37
C LEU A 232 -18.55 -6.28 3.23
N ASP A 233 -19.84 -6.41 3.43
CA ASP A 233 -20.84 -5.97 2.45
C ASP A 233 -20.85 -4.44 2.36
N LEU A 234 -20.40 -3.92 1.21
CA LEU A 234 -20.26 -2.47 0.99
C LEU A 234 -21.59 -1.74 1.02
N ALA A 235 -22.71 -2.39 0.64
CA ALA A 235 -24.03 -1.77 0.71
C ALA A 235 -24.50 -1.61 2.16
N LEU A 236 -24.20 -2.58 3.03
CA LEU A 236 -24.50 -2.48 4.47
C LEU A 236 -23.61 -1.44 5.14
N LEU A 237 -22.33 -1.42 4.78
CA LEU A 237 -21.36 -0.42 5.28
C LEU A 237 -21.73 1.00 4.85
N ASP A 238 -22.20 1.19 3.62
CA ASP A 238 -22.72 2.48 3.16
C ASP A 238 -23.90 2.94 4.02
N THR A 239 -24.85 2.05 4.28
CA THR A 239 -25.99 2.35 5.15
C THR A 239 -25.58 2.77 6.56
N TYR A 240 -24.47 2.24 7.08
CA TYR A 240 -23.92 2.64 8.37
C TYR A 240 -23.32 4.05 8.32
N TYR A 241 -22.40 4.32 7.39
CA TYR A 241 -21.66 5.58 7.36
C TYR A 241 -22.46 6.75 6.77
N THR A 242 -23.40 6.52 5.85
CA THR A 242 -24.23 7.57 5.24
C THR A 242 -25.62 7.66 5.87
N GLY A 243 -26.20 6.52 6.22
CA GLY A 243 -27.54 6.42 6.81
C GLY A 243 -27.57 6.41 8.33
N HIS A 244 -26.40 6.44 8.98
CA HIS A 244 -26.21 6.42 10.45
C HIS A 244 -26.92 5.23 11.12
N LYS A 245 -27.04 4.10 10.42
CA LYS A 245 -27.65 2.87 10.94
C LYS A 245 -26.58 1.90 11.42
N TYR A 246 -26.81 1.30 12.58
CA TYR A 246 -25.84 0.37 13.17
C TYR A 246 -25.50 -0.78 12.24
N HIS A 247 -24.21 -1.01 12.08
CA HIS A 247 -23.66 -2.18 11.44
C HIS A 247 -22.66 -2.89 12.37
N HIS A 248 -21.61 -2.22 12.81
CA HIS A 248 -20.60 -2.75 13.74
C HIS A 248 -20.07 -1.63 14.63
N THR A 249 -19.33 -2.00 15.67
CA THR A 249 -18.64 -1.04 16.51
C THR A 249 -17.31 -0.64 15.86
N ALA A 250 -17.34 0.46 15.08
CA ALA A 250 -16.13 1.02 14.49
C ALA A 250 -15.20 1.57 15.57
N SER A 251 -13.88 1.50 15.34
CA SER A 251 -12.88 2.02 16.28
C SER A 251 -12.76 3.54 16.16
N ALA A 252 -13.38 4.29 17.09
CA ALA A 252 -13.31 5.74 17.10
C ALA A 252 -11.84 6.24 17.10
N THR A 253 -10.99 5.66 17.94
CA THR A 253 -9.57 6.06 18.04
C THR A 253 -8.78 5.86 16.74
N LEU A 254 -9.06 4.81 15.96
CA LEU A 254 -8.43 4.60 14.65
C LEU A 254 -8.98 5.57 13.60
N PHE A 255 -10.27 5.94 13.68
CA PHE A 255 -10.83 6.99 12.82
C PHE A 255 -10.22 8.35 13.13
N TYR A 256 -9.98 8.69 14.40
CA TYR A 256 -9.27 9.91 14.78
C TYR A 256 -7.85 9.94 14.22
N ALA A 257 -7.12 8.83 14.35
CA ALA A 257 -5.78 8.68 13.80
C ALA A 257 -5.77 8.84 12.27
N LEU A 258 -6.70 8.19 11.58
CA LEU A 258 -6.80 8.26 10.13
C LEU A 258 -7.18 9.67 9.65
N ARG A 259 -8.12 10.33 10.33
CA ARG A 259 -8.51 11.72 10.06
C ARG A 259 -7.29 12.63 10.12
N GLU A 260 -6.48 12.54 11.18
CA GLU A 260 -5.26 13.35 11.32
C GLU A 260 -4.20 13.03 10.28
N ALA A 261 -3.97 11.75 10.01
CA ALA A 261 -3.02 11.34 8.99
C ALA A 261 -3.42 11.85 7.59
N LEU A 262 -4.69 11.76 7.23
CA LEU A 262 -5.22 12.29 5.97
C LEU A 262 -5.21 13.82 5.93
N ALA A 263 -5.49 14.50 7.05
CA ALA A 263 -5.37 15.95 7.14
C ALA A 263 -3.92 16.41 6.86
N MET A 264 -2.92 15.71 7.41
CA MET A 264 -1.51 15.99 7.10
C MET A 264 -1.18 15.77 5.61
N VAL A 265 -1.80 14.78 4.95
CA VAL A 265 -1.66 14.59 3.50
C VAL A 265 -2.24 15.79 2.74
N ALA A 266 -3.41 16.28 3.14
CA ALA A 266 -4.07 17.41 2.50
C ALA A 266 -3.32 18.74 2.77
N GLU A 267 -2.80 18.96 3.96
CA GLU A 267 -1.99 20.12 4.33
C GLU A 267 -0.67 20.19 3.53
N GLU A 268 -0.01 19.04 3.35
CA GLU A 268 1.18 18.95 2.51
C GLU A 268 0.83 19.15 1.02
N GLY A 269 -0.31 18.65 0.57
CA GLY A 269 -0.73 18.58 -0.82
C GLY A 269 -0.13 17.37 -1.55
N LEU A 270 -0.95 16.70 -2.38
CA LEU A 270 -0.58 15.42 -3.01
C LEU A 270 0.66 15.54 -3.88
N GLU A 271 0.73 16.55 -4.73
CA GLU A 271 1.85 16.73 -5.66
C GLU A 271 3.18 16.96 -4.94
N ARG A 272 3.20 17.81 -3.91
CA ARG A 272 4.40 18.05 -3.10
C ARG A 272 4.80 16.79 -2.33
N ARG A 273 3.81 16.03 -1.87
CA ARG A 273 4.04 14.78 -1.15
C ARG A 273 4.61 13.70 -2.07
N TRP A 274 4.09 13.54 -3.27
CA TRP A 274 4.63 12.62 -4.27
C TRP A 274 6.05 12.99 -4.69
N GLU A 275 6.30 14.28 -4.94
CA GLU A 275 7.63 14.76 -5.29
C GLU A 275 8.65 14.53 -4.16
N ARG A 276 8.24 14.73 -2.90
CA ARG A 276 9.09 14.42 -1.74
C ARG A 276 9.46 12.93 -1.72
N HIS A 277 8.52 12.03 -1.96
CA HIS A 277 8.79 10.59 -2.02
C HIS A 277 9.69 10.25 -3.20
N ARG A 278 9.41 10.81 -4.39
CA ARG A 278 10.24 10.61 -5.59
C ARG A 278 11.69 11.05 -5.35
N ARG A 279 11.88 12.24 -4.82
CA ARG A 279 13.21 12.78 -4.51
C ARG A 279 13.98 11.91 -3.53
N ASN A 280 13.35 11.48 -2.45
CA ASN A 280 13.97 10.61 -1.45
C ASN A 280 14.25 9.20 -2.01
N HIS A 281 13.37 8.66 -2.85
CA HIS A 281 13.60 7.42 -3.57
C HIS A 281 14.85 7.52 -4.47
N LEU A 282 14.93 8.55 -5.30
CA LEU A 282 16.06 8.74 -6.22
C LEU A 282 17.38 8.92 -5.45
N ALA A 283 17.37 9.63 -4.34
CA ALA A 283 18.54 9.77 -3.48
C ALA A 283 18.95 8.43 -2.85
N PHE A 284 17.99 7.65 -2.37
CA PHE A 284 18.27 6.31 -1.84
C PHE A 284 18.86 5.40 -2.92
N VAL A 285 18.30 5.39 -4.13
CA VAL A 285 18.82 4.60 -5.27
C VAL A 285 20.24 5.02 -5.62
N ALA A 286 20.52 6.32 -5.72
CA ALA A 286 21.88 6.81 -5.98
C ALA A 286 22.88 6.31 -4.91
N GLY A 287 22.47 6.28 -3.65
CA GLY A 287 23.27 5.73 -2.56
C GLY A 287 23.53 4.23 -2.70
N ILE A 288 22.50 3.45 -3.03
CA ILE A 288 22.60 2.00 -3.23
C ILE A 288 23.52 1.67 -4.40
N GLU A 289 23.35 2.35 -5.55
CA GLU A 289 24.18 2.15 -6.75
C GLU A 289 25.65 2.56 -6.51
N ALA A 290 25.90 3.65 -5.78
CA ALA A 290 27.25 4.06 -5.39
C ALA A 290 27.94 3.04 -4.47
N MET A 291 27.20 2.31 -3.66
CA MET A 291 27.72 1.21 -2.84
C MET A 291 28.02 -0.06 -3.68
N GLY A 292 27.71 -0.07 -4.98
CA GLY A 292 27.88 -1.23 -5.87
C GLY A 292 26.76 -2.26 -5.74
N LEU A 293 25.60 -1.87 -5.20
CA LEU A 293 24.43 -2.73 -5.12
C LEU A 293 23.48 -2.47 -6.29
N GLU A 294 22.77 -3.52 -6.69
CA GLU A 294 21.76 -3.45 -7.75
C GLU A 294 20.36 -3.36 -7.17
N MET A 295 19.45 -2.72 -7.91
CA MET A 295 18.01 -2.73 -7.61
C MET A 295 17.33 -3.84 -8.40
N LEU A 296 16.40 -4.58 -7.77
CA LEU A 296 15.64 -5.65 -8.43
C LEU A 296 14.82 -5.13 -9.62
N VAL A 297 14.18 -3.97 -9.46
CA VAL A 297 13.26 -3.40 -10.46
C VAL A 297 13.99 -2.35 -11.29
N ALA A 298 13.72 -2.30 -12.60
CA ALA A 298 14.26 -1.30 -13.52
C ALA A 298 13.77 0.11 -13.21
N GLY A 299 14.55 1.14 -13.56
CA GLY A 299 14.38 2.52 -13.10
C GLY A 299 12.97 3.10 -13.27
N GLY A 300 12.35 2.97 -14.44
CA GLY A 300 11.02 3.53 -14.73
C GLY A 300 9.85 2.86 -14.02
N ASP A 301 10.05 1.64 -13.51
CA ASP A 301 9.01 0.79 -12.95
C ASP A 301 9.12 0.63 -11.43
N ARG A 302 9.98 1.42 -10.78
CA ARG A 302 10.21 1.36 -9.33
C ARG A 302 9.15 2.09 -8.53
N LEU A 303 8.74 1.50 -7.41
CA LEU A 303 7.98 2.21 -6.37
C LEU A 303 8.88 3.25 -5.70
N TRP A 304 8.33 4.45 -5.45
CA TRP A 304 9.03 5.47 -4.67
C TRP A 304 8.95 5.22 -3.17
N THR A 305 7.89 4.53 -2.75
CA THR A 305 7.60 4.25 -1.34
C THR A 305 8.35 3.04 -0.79
N LEU A 306 8.74 2.11 -1.67
CA LEU A 306 9.43 0.86 -1.29
C LEU A 306 10.55 0.53 -2.26
N ASN A 307 11.73 0.35 -1.72
CA ASN A 307 12.96 0.08 -2.42
C ASN A 307 13.39 -1.38 -2.22
N THR A 308 13.87 -2.03 -3.28
CA THR A 308 14.26 -3.45 -3.25
C THR A 308 15.68 -3.65 -3.77
N PRO A 309 16.71 -3.22 -3.02
CA PRO A 309 18.10 -3.54 -3.38
C PRO A 309 18.34 -5.04 -3.24
N CYS A 310 19.12 -5.59 -4.18
CA CYS A 310 19.56 -6.98 -4.18
C CYS A 310 20.56 -7.25 -3.05
N VAL A 311 20.50 -8.43 -2.46
CA VAL A 311 21.49 -8.88 -1.49
C VAL A 311 22.76 -9.26 -2.26
N PRO A 312 23.94 -8.67 -1.96
CA PRO A 312 25.15 -8.99 -2.69
C PRO A 312 25.64 -10.40 -2.35
N ALA A 313 26.41 -10.98 -3.27
CA ALA A 313 26.97 -12.32 -3.09
C ALA A 313 27.79 -12.43 -1.78
N GLY A 314 27.60 -13.53 -1.07
CA GLY A 314 28.29 -13.82 0.19
C GLY A 314 27.69 -13.15 1.43
N VAL A 315 26.66 -12.32 1.28
CA VAL A 315 25.94 -11.68 2.40
C VAL A 315 24.67 -12.44 2.75
N ASP A 316 24.44 -12.62 4.05
CA ASP A 316 23.22 -13.19 4.61
C ASP A 316 22.23 -12.06 4.98
N ASP A 317 21.11 -11.98 4.30
CA ASP A 317 20.10 -10.93 4.52
C ASP A 317 19.53 -10.94 5.94
N ALA A 318 19.38 -12.12 6.55
CA ALA A 318 18.85 -12.24 7.91
C ALA A 318 19.81 -11.62 8.94
N LYS A 319 21.11 -11.81 8.76
CA LYS A 319 22.14 -11.20 9.62
C LYS A 319 22.19 -9.68 9.46
N VAL A 320 22.05 -9.17 8.22
CA VAL A 320 21.93 -7.71 7.99
C VAL A 320 20.73 -7.13 8.73
N ARG A 321 19.55 -7.75 8.59
CA ARG A 321 18.35 -7.29 9.29
C ARG A 321 18.48 -7.35 10.80
N GLN A 322 19.09 -8.42 11.32
CA GLN A 322 19.33 -8.56 12.75
C GLN A 322 20.31 -7.48 13.26
N TYR A 323 21.42 -7.23 12.54
CA TYR A 323 22.35 -6.16 12.88
C TYR A 323 21.66 -4.78 12.95
N LEU A 324 20.84 -4.46 11.94
CA LEU A 324 20.08 -3.20 11.90
C LEU A 324 19.14 -3.08 13.10
N LEU A 325 18.42 -4.14 13.42
CA LEU A 325 17.50 -4.16 14.56
C LEU A 325 18.21 -3.99 15.90
N ASP A 326 19.26 -4.78 16.14
CA ASP A 326 19.93 -4.85 17.45
C ASP A 326 20.86 -3.66 17.70
N ARG A 327 21.56 -3.20 16.67
CA ARG A 327 22.58 -2.15 16.80
C ARG A 327 22.07 -0.75 16.50
N ARG A 328 20.98 -0.63 15.74
CA ARG A 328 20.46 0.65 15.25
C ARG A 328 18.98 0.89 15.56
N GLY A 329 18.26 -0.12 16.07
CA GLY A 329 16.80 -0.04 16.27
C GLY A 329 16.02 0.11 14.97
N ILE A 330 16.61 -0.27 13.82
CA ILE A 330 16.04 -0.12 12.49
C ILE A 330 15.41 -1.45 12.05
N GLU A 331 14.14 -1.41 11.65
CA GLU A 331 13.44 -2.53 11.05
C GLU A 331 13.38 -2.38 9.52
N ILE A 332 13.91 -3.38 8.81
CA ILE A 332 13.70 -3.62 7.39
C ILE A 332 13.19 -5.05 7.17
N ALA A 333 12.78 -5.40 5.95
CA ALA A 333 12.34 -6.77 5.68
C ALA A 333 13.17 -7.41 4.55
N GLY A 334 13.16 -8.75 4.50
CA GLY A 334 13.69 -9.54 3.40
C GLY A 334 12.65 -9.82 2.33
N GLY A 335 13.04 -10.51 1.25
CA GLY A 335 12.15 -10.95 0.19
C GLY A 335 11.17 -12.03 0.61
N PHE A 336 10.15 -12.27 -0.24
CA PHE A 336 9.20 -13.39 -0.13
C PHE A 336 9.43 -14.43 -1.24
N GLY A 337 8.93 -15.65 -1.02
CA GLY A 337 8.87 -16.69 -2.04
C GLY A 337 10.17 -16.82 -2.83
N PRO A 338 10.16 -16.65 -4.17
CA PRO A 338 11.35 -16.78 -5.01
C PRO A 338 12.42 -15.71 -4.73
N LEU A 339 12.09 -14.63 -4.04
CA LEU A 339 12.99 -13.54 -3.67
C LEU A 339 13.51 -13.64 -2.23
N ALA A 340 13.15 -14.68 -1.48
CA ALA A 340 13.65 -14.90 -0.13
C ALA A 340 15.18 -15.01 -0.12
N GLY A 341 15.85 -14.23 0.74
CA GLY A 341 17.30 -14.15 0.81
C GLY A 341 17.99 -13.39 -0.33
N LYS A 342 17.22 -12.89 -1.32
CA LYS A 342 17.80 -12.26 -2.52
C LYS A 342 17.68 -10.74 -2.55
N ILE A 343 16.76 -10.18 -1.78
CA ILE A 343 16.52 -8.73 -1.72
C ILE A 343 16.27 -8.27 -0.30
N PHE A 344 16.62 -7.02 -0.04
CA PHE A 344 16.07 -6.27 1.09
C PHE A 344 14.81 -5.53 0.62
N ARG A 345 13.85 -5.31 1.52
CA ARG A 345 12.71 -4.43 1.28
C ARG A 345 12.76 -3.28 2.26
N ILE A 346 13.04 -2.09 1.73
CA ILE A 346 13.29 -0.87 2.49
C ILE A 346 12.24 0.17 2.11
N GLY A 347 11.36 0.48 3.06
CA GLY A 347 10.27 1.45 2.90
C GLY A 347 10.69 2.83 3.42
N LEU A 348 10.64 3.80 2.53
CA LEU A 348 10.80 5.22 2.85
C LEU A 348 9.48 5.91 2.48
N MET A 349 8.48 5.79 3.36
CA MET A 349 7.11 6.16 3.03
C MET A 349 6.42 6.98 4.13
N GLY A 350 5.41 7.75 3.74
CA GLY A 350 4.60 8.55 4.66
C GLY A 350 5.42 9.59 5.41
N TYR A 351 5.24 9.62 6.72
CA TYR A 351 5.99 10.50 7.62
C TYR A 351 7.49 10.18 7.62
N GLY A 352 7.87 8.93 7.42
CA GLY A 352 9.26 8.47 7.39
C GLY A 352 10.03 8.77 6.10
N SER A 353 9.39 9.28 5.04
CA SER A 353 10.08 9.64 3.80
C SER A 353 10.73 11.02 3.92
N THR A 354 11.93 11.08 4.51
CA THR A 354 12.73 12.29 4.65
C THR A 354 14.17 12.05 4.18
N GLY A 355 14.86 13.12 3.75
CA GLY A 355 16.28 13.04 3.38
C GLY A 355 17.17 12.54 4.53
N GLU A 356 16.87 12.93 5.76
CA GLU A 356 17.58 12.46 6.96
C GLU A 356 17.47 10.95 7.13
N ASN A 357 16.27 10.40 6.94
CA ASN A 357 16.03 8.96 7.03
C ASN A 357 16.70 8.19 5.87
N VAL A 358 16.78 8.78 4.66
CA VAL A 358 17.56 8.22 3.55
C VAL A 358 19.03 8.07 3.96
N MET A 359 19.63 9.13 4.51
CA MET A 359 21.01 9.14 4.95
C MET A 359 21.27 8.13 6.06
N LEU A 360 20.37 8.07 7.04
CA LEU A 360 20.45 7.15 8.19
C LEU A 360 20.40 5.68 7.75
N VAL A 361 19.47 5.34 6.85
CA VAL A 361 19.31 3.95 6.37
C VAL A 361 20.51 3.52 5.54
N LEU A 362 21.03 4.38 4.66
CA LEU A 362 22.22 4.08 3.86
C LEU A 362 23.47 3.87 4.73
N GLU A 363 23.69 4.72 5.72
CA GLU A 363 24.79 4.58 6.68
C GLU A 363 24.69 3.25 7.45
N ALA A 364 23.50 2.97 8.00
CA ALA A 364 23.26 1.76 8.78
C ALA A 364 23.39 0.48 7.94
N LEU A 365 22.84 0.48 6.72
CA LEU A 365 22.94 -0.63 5.78
C LEU A 365 24.41 -0.87 5.39
N GLY A 366 25.15 0.19 5.07
CA GLY A 366 26.59 0.08 4.76
C GLY A 366 27.40 -0.48 5.93
N ALA A 367 27.08 -0.11 7.17
CA ALA A 367 27.71 -0.68 8.36
C ALA A 367 27.39 -2.18 8.52
N ALA A 368 26.13 -2.57 8.34
CA ALA A 368 25.70 -3.97 8.44
C ALA A 368 26.33 -4.86 7.35
N LEU A 369 26.47 -4.34 6.13
CA LEU A 369 27.13 -5.04 5.04
C LEU A 369 28.63 -5.24 5.30
N ARG A 370 29.33 -4.20 5.81
CA ARG A 370 30.74 -4.30 6.21
C ARG A 370 30.96 -5.31 7.33
N ASP A 371 30.05 -5.43 8.28
CA ASP A 371 30.11 -6.43 9.37
C ASP A 371 30.14 -7.87 8.82
N GLN A 372 29.62 -8.09 7.61
CA GLN A 372 29.68 -9.36 6.90
C GLN A 372 30.79 -9.43 5.83
N GLY A 373 31.71 -8.48 5.81
CA GLY A 373 32.86 -8.48 4.90
C GLY A 373 32.59 -7.88 3.52
N TYR A 374 31.40 -7.34 3.25
CA TYR A 374 31.12 -6.66 1.98
C TYR A 374 31.87 -5.33 1.90
N GLN A 375 32.61 -5.13 0.81
CA GLN A 375 33.34 -3.89 0.52
C GLN A 375 32.53 -3.05 -0.45
N ALA A 376 31.91 -1.97 0.01
CA ALA A 376 31.19 -1.04 -0.84
C ALA A 376 32.12 -0.39 -1.86
N ALA A 377 31.65 -0.24 -3.11
CA ALA A 377 32.42 0.37 -4.21
C ALA A 377 32.66 1.87 -4.01
N GLY A 378 31.80 2.54 -3.25
CA GLY A 378 31.88 3.96 -2.95
C GLY A 378 31.04 4.38 -1.75
N ASP A 379 30.97 5.68 -1.50
CA ASP A 379 30.20 6.27 -0.39
C ASP A 379 28.76 6.54 -0.79
N GLY A 380 27.85 5.62 -0.39
CA GLY A 380 26.43 5.72 -0.66
C GLY A 380 25.77 6.95 -0.04
N ARG A 381 26.23 7.39 1.13
CA ARG A 381 25.71 8.59 1.80
C ARG A 381 26.05 9.85 1.01
N ALA A 382 27.30 10.01 0.60
CA ALA A 382 27.74 11.17 -0.20
C ALA A 382 27.00 11.23 -1.56
N ALA A 383 26.75 10.09 -2.20
CA ALA A 383 25.99 10.02 -3.44
C ALA A 383 24.52 10.45 -3.24
N ALA A 384 23.86 9.99 -2.16
CA ALA A 384 22.50 10.37 -1.83
C ALA A 384 22.39 11.87 -1.50
N GLU A 385 23.35 12.43 -0.73
CA GLU A 385 23.41 13.85 -0.40
C GLU A 385 23.49 14.73 -1.66
N LYS A 386 24.37 14.35 -2.60
CA LYS A 386 24.47 15.00 -3.91
C LYS A 386 23.16 14.93 -4.70
N ALA A 387 22.46 13.77 -4.70
CA ALA A 387 21.18 13.61 -5.38
C ALA A 387 20.08 14.46 -4.74
N LEU A 388 20.04 14.56 -3.40
CA LEU A 388 19.09 15.44 -2.68
C LEU A 388 19.33 16.92 -2.99
N ALA A 389 20.60 17.34 -3.12
CA ALA A 389 20.94 18.72 -3.45
C ALA A 389 20.63 19.09 -4.91
N ALA A 390 20.74 18.15 -5.85
CA ALA A 390 20.45 18.36 -7.27
C ALA A 390 18.94 18.43 -7.60
N ALA A 391 18.08 17.99 -6.70
CA ALA A 391 16.62 17.98 -6.85
C ALA A 391 15.93 19.23 -6.25
N VAL A 392 16.68 20.24 -5.85
CA VAL A 392 16.24 21.58 -5.44
C VAL A 392 16.33 22.51 -6.65
#